data_acda8d2b95dd4bd74501705301ce4400
#
_entry.id   acda8d2b95dd4bd74501705301ce4400
#
_cell.length_a   1.000
_cell.length_b   1.000
_cell.length_c   1.000
_cell.angle_alpha   90.00
_cell.angle_beta   90.00
_cell.angle_gamma   90.00
#
_symmetry.space_group_name_H-M   'P 1'
#
loop_
_entity.id
_entity.type
_entity.pdbx_description
1 polymer ?
#
loop_
_entity_poly.entity_id
_entity_poly.type
_entity_poly.pdbx_seq_one_letter_code
_entity_poly.pdbx_strand_id
1 'polypeptide(L)'
;MALGLMCQFLEPRVKRDGSVVYENVIDEKLLQLGAYKNGKYSTERILETYRYNVKEILRTIPYLVRENIKSFRLSSTIFPLYEFCGDIARGDGIIQQDLAEAGRIFREHGIRVTTHPGQFCVISSDKENVIENSIRELEYHAYLFDAMGFDRTPFYAINIHGGKGNRSEKLIETYNYLPENVKSRLTLENDEKCYNVKQLLAISERIGVPVVFDSHHYNFGVDDLPFDVAFRETLATWGSVKPLQHISNTEIGMENAAYNQKRAHSEMIRYIPPLQLEAIRGNLVDVDVEAKLKNIALLKMREDFQIAN
;
A
#
# COMPACT_ATOMS: atom_id res chain seq x y z
N MET A 1 8.66 16.49 -0.32
CA MET A 1 7.51 15.77 -0.91
C MET A 1 7.91 14.33 -1.14
N ALA A 2 7.02 13.38 -0.88
CA ALA A 2 7.31 11.98 -1.14
C ALA A 2 6.46 11.45 -2.31
N LEU A 3 7.12 11.01 -3.38
CA LEU A 3 6.57 10.07 -4.34
C LEU A 3 6.95 8.67 -3.89
N GLY A 4 5.95 7.79 -3.78
CA GLY A 4 6.08 6.47 -3.22
C GLY A 4 6.31 5.40 -4.27
N LEU A 5 7.32 4.57 -4.03
CA LEU A 5 7.58 3.35 -4.76
C LEU A 5 6.83 2.18 -4.12
N MET A 6 6.21 1.35 -4.95
CA MET A 6 5.41 0.22 -4.48
C MET A 6 6.16 -1.10 -4.59
N CYS A 7 6.43 -1.70 -3.43
CA CYS A 7 6.86 -3.08 -3.21
C CYS A 7 8.20 -3.47 -3.83
N GLN A 8 8.49 -3.06 -5.05
CA GLN A 8 9.62 -3.55 -5.85
C GLN A 8 10.19 -2.44 -6.72
N PHE A 9 11.44 -2.59 -7.13
CA PHE A 9 12.02 -1.78 -8.19
C PHE A 9 12.58 -2.66 -9.31
N LEU A 10 12.64 -2.08 -10.50
CA LEU A 10 13.01 -2.75 -11.73
C LEU A 10 14.37 -2.25 -12.21
N GLU A 11 15.17 -3.15 -12.75
CA GLU A 11 16.38 -2.80 -13.50
C GLU A 11 16.28 -3.22 -14.97
N PRO A 12 16.84 -2.44 -15.90
CA PRO A 12 16.84 -2.80 -17.31
C PRO A 12 17.82 -3.94 -17.56
N ARG A 13 17.38 -4.94 -18.31
CA ARG A 13 18.23 -6.01 -18.82
C ARG A 13 18.16 -6.05 -20.34
N VAL A 14 19.31 -5.97 -20.99
CA VAL A 14 19.41 -6.12 -22.45
C VAL A 14 19.46 -7.61 -22.80
N LYS A 15 18.51 -8.07 -23.60
CA LYS A 15 18.48 -9.43 -24.13
C LYS A 15 19.48 -9.60 -25.27
N ARG A 16 19.73 -10.84 -25.69
CA ARG A 16 20.64 -11.19 -26.79
C ARG A 16 20.24 -10.59 -28.14
N ASP A 17 18.95 -10.31 -28.33
CA ASP A 17 18.39 -9.68 -29.54
C ASP A 17 18.42 -8.14 -29.49
N GLY A 18 19.02 -7.54 -28.45
CA GLY A 18 19.11 -6.11 -28.26
C GLY A 18 17.86 -5.49 -27.62
N SER A 19 16.78 -6.24 -27.39
CA SER A 19 15.60 -5.73 -26.70
C SER A 19 15.86 -5.50 -25.19
N VAL A 20 15.25 -4.46 -24.64
CA VAL A 20 15.32 -4.15 -23.21
C VAL A 20 14.08 -4.72 -22.51
N VAL A 21 14.28 -5.46 -21.45
CA VAL A 21 13.24 -5.90 -20.52
C VAL A 21 13.55 -5.36 -19.14
N TYR A 22 12.52 -5.18 -18.32
CA TYR A 22 12.68 -4.75 -16.95
C TYR A 22 12.43 -5.94 -16.03
N GLU A 23 13.37 -6.23 -15.14
CA GLU A 23 13.31 -7.35 -14.20
C GLU A 23 13.26 -6.83 -12.77
N ASN A 24 12.51 -7.52 -11.91
CA ASN A 24 12.47 -7.21 -10.48
C ASN A 24 13.84 -7.49 -9.86
N VAL A 25 14.33 -6.53 -9.07
CA VAL A 25 15.57 -6.68 -8.29
C VAL A 25 15.30 -7.33 -6.94
N ILE A 26 14.12 -7.11 -6.39
CA ILE A 26 13.67 -7.68 -5.13
C ILE A 26 12.88 -8.95 -5.41
N ASP A 27 13.31 -10.06 -4.82
CA ASP A 27 12.74 -11.38 -5.04
C ASP A 27 12.21 -11.97 -3.73
N GLU A 28 11.00 -11.55 -3.34
CA GLU A 28 10.34 -12.10 -2.17
C GLU A 28 9.97 -13.58 -2.38
N LYS A 29 10.27 -14.39 -1.39
CA LYS A 29 9.90 -15.80 -1.36
C LYS A 29 8.47 -15.96 -0.85
N LEU A 30 7.68 -16.74 -1.58
CA LEU A 30 6.31 -17.08 -1.22
C LEU A 30 6.22 -18.49 -0.67
N LEU A 31 5.22 -18.74 0.16
CA LEU A 31 4.81 -20.06 0.64
C LEU A 31 3.43 -20.40 0.09
N GLN A 32 3.24 -21.62 -0.32
CA GLN A 32 1.96 -22.06 -0.88
C GLN A 32 1.08 -22.65 0.23
N LEU A 33 -0.16 -22.15 0.36
CA LEU A 33 -1.11 -22.62 1.37
C LEU A 33 -1.38 -24.11 1.30
N GLY A 34 -1.52 -24.68 0.08
CA GLY A 34 -1.71 -26.12 -0.08
C GLY A 34 -0.55 -26.96 0.43
N ALA A 35 0.69 -26.51 0.21
CA ALA A 35 1.88 -27.18 0.74
C ALA A 35 1.97 -27.07 2.27
N TYR A 36 1.62 -25.89 2.83
CA TYR A 36 1.54 -25.70 4.28
C TYR A 36 0.52 -26.64 4.93
N LYS A 37 -0.73 -26.68 4.42
CA LYS A 37 -1.79 -27.56 4.92
C LYS A 37 -1.43 -29.05 4.85
N ASN A 38 -0.57 -29.43 3.90
CA ASN A 38 -0.05 -30.80 3.76
C ASN A 38 1.22 -31.06 4.61
N GLY A 39 1.58 -30.15 5.52
CA GLY A 39 2.73 -30.33 6.43
C GLY A 39 4.09 -30.32 5.73
N LYS A 40 4.21 -29.72 4.51
CA LYS A 40 5.47 -29.70 3.75
C LYS A 40 6.47 -28.65 4.24
N TYR A 41 6.06 -27.73 5.12
CA TYR A 41 6.93 -26.70 5.67
C TYR A 41 7.13 -26.90 7.17
N SER A 42 8.38 -27.02 7.59
CA SER A 42 8.74 -26.92 9.00
C SER A 42 8.70 -25.47 9.46
N THR A 43 8.60 -25.24 10.77
CA THR A 43 8.70 -23.89 11.36
C THR A 43 10.00 -23.18 10.94
N GLU A 44 11.13 -23.90 10.93
CA GLU A 44 12.40 -23.31 10.49
C GLU A 44 12.36 -22.88 9.01
N ARG A 45 11.75 -23.68 8.13
CA ARG A 45 11.58 -23.29 6.71
C ARG A 45 10.75 -22.03 6.54
N ILE A 46 9.72 -21.83 7.37
CA ILE A 46 8.90 -20.63 7.37
C ILE A 46 9.73 -19.43 7.86
N LEU A 47 10.46 -19.59 8.97
CA LEU A 47 11.34 -18.54 9.51
C LEU A 47 12.45 -18.15 8.53
N GLU A 48 13.08 -19.10 7.85
CA GLU A 48 14.06 -18.82 6.78
C GLU A 48 13.47 -17.95 5.67
N THR A 49 12.20 -18.23 5.28
CA THR A 49 11.50 -17.43 4.28
C THR A 49 11.26 -16.01 4.79
N TYR A 50 10.82 -15.86 6.03
CA TYR A 50 10.59 -14.56 6.65
C TYR A 50 11.88 -13.75 6.81
N ARG A 51 12.96 -14.37 7.32
CA ARG A 51 14.29 -13.74 7.42
C ARG A 51 14.79 -13.27 6.06
N TYR A 52 14.58 -14.09 5.01
CA TYR A 52 14.96 -13.72 3.66
C TYR A 52 14.18 -12.49 3.17
N ASN A 53 12.87 -12.48 3.32
CA ASN A 53 12.02 -11.36 2.86
C ASN A 53 12.31 -10.06 3.62
N VAL A 54 12.59 -10.13 4.92
CA VAL A 54 13.00 -8.94 5.71
C VAL A 54 14.33 -8.39 5.19
N LYS A 55 15.29 -9.24 4.81
CA LYS A 55 16.55 -8.79 4.20
C LYS A 55 16.34 -8.11 2.85
N GLU A 56 15.33 -8.50 2.08
CA GLU A 56 14.99 -7.81 0.84
C GLU A 56 14.53 -6.36 1.10
N ILE A 57 13.86 -6.08 2.25
CA ILE A 57 13.56 -4.70 2.66
C ILE A 57 14.87 -3.90 2.82
N LEU A 58 15.82 -4.44 3.57
CA LEU A 58 17.14 -3.79 3.78
C LEU A 58 17.89 -3.56 2.45
N ARG A 59 17.78 -4.49 1.51
CA ARG A 59 18.38 -4.36 0.16
C ARG A 59 17.72 -3.28 -0.70
N THR A 60 16.45 -2.96 -0.44
CA THR A 60 15.73 -1.90 -1.16
C THR A 60 16.15 -0.50 -0.73
N ILE A 61 16.49 -0.30 0.53
CA ILE A 61 16.75 1.02 1.11
C ILE A 61 17.85 1.81 0.40
N PRO A 62 19.03 1.23 0.06
CA PRO A 62 20.07 1.97 -0.68
C PRO A 62 19.57 2.53 -2.03
N TYR A 63 18.70 1.81 -2.71
CA TYR A 63 18.08 2.29 -3.94
C TYR A 63 17.18 3.50 -3.68
N LEU A 64 16.30 3.43 -2.68
CA LEU A 64 15.41 4.52 -2.31
C LEU A 64 16.19 5.80 -1.96
N VAL A 65 17.27 5.64 -1.20
CA VAL A 65 18.14 6.76 -0.79
C VAL A 65 18.84 7.37 -2.00
N ARG A 66 19.44 6.55 -2.87
CA ARG A 66 20.13 7.00 -4.09
C ARG A 66 19.21 7.79 -5.03
N GLU A 67 18.00 7.29 -5.26
CA GLU A 67 17.02 7.92 -6.15
C GLU A 67 16.19 9.01 -5.45
N ASN A 68 16.49 9.34 -4.19
CA ASN A 68 15.74 10.29 -3.37
C ASN A 68 14.22 10.00 -3.35
N ILE A 69 13.86 8.73 -3.22
CA ILE A 69 12.48 8.28 -3.07
C ILE A 69 12.12 8.34 -1.58
N LYS A 70 11.13 9.16 -1.22
CA LYS A 70 10.78 9.47 0.18
C LYS A 70 9.51 8.80 0.69
N SER A 71 8.89 7.93 -0.10
CA SER A 71 7.82 7.03 0.35
C SER A 71 8.05 5.64 -0.23
N PHE A 72 7.76 4.61 0.57
CA PHE A 72 7.89 3.22 0.15
C PHE A 72 6.74 2.39 0.71
N ARG A 73 5.99 1.72 -0.18
CA ARG A 73 4.99 0.76 0.22
C ARG A 73 5.63 -0.62 0.34
N LEU A 74 5.64 -1.17 1.55
CA LEU A 74 6.04 -2.56 1.77
C LEU A 74 5.07 -3.52 1.09
N SER A 75 5.60 -4.63 0.61
CA SER A 75 4.77 -5.72 0.11
C SER A 75 3.91 -6.34 1.22
N SER A 76 2.70 -6.76 0.86
CA SER A 76 1.82 -7.51 1.77
C SER A 76 2.28 -8.95 2.01
N THR A 77 3.33 -9.40 1.33
CA THR A 77 3.83 -10.78 1.35
C THR A 77 5.18 -10.95 2.07
N ILE A 78 5.59 -9.97 2.89
CA ILE A 78 6.83 -10.08 3.69
C ILE A 78 6.80 -11.34 4.57
N PHE A 79 5.66 -11.62 5.22
CA PHE A 79 5.43 -12.85 5.99
C PHE A 79 4.30 -13.66 5.35
N PRO A 80 4.58 -14.43 4.27
CA PRO A 80 3.55 -15.21 3.59
C PRO A 80 2.92 -16.23 4.54
N LEU A 81 1.59 -16.37 4.47
CA LEU A 81 0.77 -17.26 5.33
C LEU A 81 0.79 -16.90 6.82
N TYR A 82 1.06 -15.63 7.17
CA TYR A 82 1.11 -15.19 8.57
C TYR A 82 -0.16 -15.58 9.33
N GLU A 83 -1.33 -15.42 8.73
CA GLU A 83 -2.63 -15.75 9.30
C GLU A 83 -2.78 -17.23 9.71
N PHE A 84 -1.94 -18.12 9.15
CA PHE A 84 -1.93 -19.56 9.46
C PHE A 84 -0.73 -19.97 10.32
N CYS A 85 0.38 -19.27 10.23
CA CYS A 85 1.61 -19.63 10.93
C CYS A 85 1.71 -19.00 12.33
N GLY A 86 0.83 -18.04 12.65
CA GLY A 86 0.86 -17.33 13.92
C GLY A 86 2.12 -16.45 14.09
N ASP A 87 2.37 -16.08 15.33
CA ASP A 87 3.38 -15.07 15.68
C ASP A 87 4.82 -15.58 15.74
N ILE A 88 5.18 -16.63 14.98
CA ILE A 88 6.54 -17.22 15.05
C ILE A 88 7.65 -16.20 14.76
N ALA A 89 7.36 -15.18 13.95
CA ALA A 89 8.30 -14.10 13.66
C ALA A 89 8.65 -13.24 14.88
N ARG A 90 7.71 -13.11 15.84
CA ARG A 90 7.91 -12.27 17.04
C ARG A 90 9.00 -12.81 17.97
N GLY A 91 9.18 -14.12 17.99
CA GLY A 91 10.22 -14.79 18.78
C GLY A 91 11.58 -14.88 18.11
N ASP A 92 11.69 -14.49 16.83
CA ASP A 92 12.93 -14.62 16.08
C ASP A 92 13.82 -13.37 16.19
N GLY A 93 14.95 -13.50 16.90
CA GLY A 93 15.85 -12.38 17.16
C GLY A 93 16.47 -11.77 15.91
N ILE A 94 16.67 -12.54 14.83
CA ILE A 94 17.21 -12.04 13.55
C ILE A 94 16.17 -11.15 12.87
N ILE A 95 14.94 -11.62 12.79
CA ILE A 95 13.82 -10.84 12.21
C ILE A 95 13.64 -9.52 12.98
N GLN A 96 13.64 -9.58 14.32
CA GLN A 96 13.48 -8.39 15.15
C GLN A 96 14.62 -7.37 14.91
N GLN A 97 15.85 -7.84 14.86
CA GLN A 97 17.01 -6.99 14.62
C GLN A 97 16.98 -6.35 13.22
N ASP A 98 16.70 -7.14 12.19
CA ASP A 98 16.67 -6.66 10.80
C ASP A 98 15.50 -5.67 10.56
N LEU A 99 14.33 -5.90 11.16
CA LEU A 99 13.21 -4.95 11.11
C LEU A 99 13.52 -3.64 11.84
N ALA A 100 14.10 -3.72 13.04
CA ALA A 100 14.49 -2.53 13.80
C ALA A 100 15.53 -1.70 13.04
N GLU A 101 16.51 -2.34 12.42
CA GLU A 101 17.51 -1.68 11.59
C GLU A 101 16.90 -1.03 10.34
N ALA A 102 16.02 -1.72 9.62
CA ALA A 102 15.29 -1.14 8.49
C ALA A 102 14.52 0.11 8.93
N GLY A 103 13.76 0.02 10.04
CA GLY A 103 13.00 1.14 10.57
C GLY A 103 13.88 2.32 10.97
N ARG A 104 15.04 2.07 11.58
CA ARG A 104 16.03 3.11 11.91
C ARG A 104 16.48 3.86 10.66
N ILE A 105 16.85 3.13 9.60
CA ILE A 105 17.36 3.73 8.36
C ILE A 105 16.24 4.50 7.64
N PHE A 106 15.02 3.97 7.57
CA PHE A 106 13.88 4.68 7.00
C PHE A 106 13.66 6.04 7.69
N ARG A 107 13.68 6.08 9.03
CA ARG A 107 13.54 7.34 9.79
C ARG A 107 14.70 8.30 9.56
N GLU A 108 15.95 7.82 9.57
CA GLU A 108 17.14 8.65 9.31
C GLU A 108 17.10 9.34 7.95
N HIS A 109 16.57 8.66 6.94
CA HIS A 109 16.45 9.22 5.58
C HIS A 109 15.11 9.91 5.31
N GLY A 110 14.22 10.01 6.32
CA GLY A 110 12.91 10.63 6.19
C GLY A 110 12.02 9.94 5.14
N ILE A 111 12.10 8.60 5.06
CA ILE A 111 11.30 7.81 4.13
C ILE A 111 10.02 7.37 4.86
N ARG A 112 8.87 7.82 4.37
CA ARG A 112 7.55 7.34 4.79
C ARG A 112 7.38 5.89 4.36
N VAL A 113 6.87 5.05 5.26
CA VAL A 113 6.59 3.64 4.95
C VAL A 113 5.11 3.38 5.09
N THR A 114 4.51 2.73 4.10
CA THR A 114 3.09 2.36 4.05
C THR A 114 2.92 0.88 3.78
N THR A 115 1.75 0.33 4.05
CA THR A 115 1.35 -1.02 3.63
C THR A 115 -0.05 -1.00 3.03
N HIS A 116 -0.31 -1.98 2.18
CA HIS A 116 -1.62 -2.19 1.60
C HIS A 116 -1.95 -3.69 1.67
N PRO A 117 -2.69 -4.12 2.69
CA PRO A 117 -3.18 -5.50 2.79
C PRO A 117 -3.86 -5.96 1.52
N GLY A 118 -3.82 -7.28 1.26
CA GLY A 118 -4.36 -7.84 0.04
C GLY A 118 -5.88 -7.66 -0.10
N GLN A 119 -6.39 -7.88 -1.30
CA GLN A 119 -7.83 -7.75 -1.62
C GLN A 119 -8.76 -8.66 -0.79
N PHE A 120 -8.20 -9.62 -0.05
CA PHE A 120 -8.94 -10.52 0.84
C PHE A 120 -9.13 -9.95 2.24
N CYS A 121 -8.51 -8.83 2.56
CA CYS A 121 -8.72 -8.08 3.80
C CYS A 121 -10.06 -7.34 3.73
N VAL A 122 -11.13 -8.00 4.17
CA VAL A 122 -12.52 -7.56 4.03
C VAL A 122 -13.18 -7.45 5.41
N ILE A 123 -12.94 -6.34 6.11
CA ILE A 123 -13.47 -6.11 7.46
C ILE A 123 -14.98 -5.84 7.49
N SER A 124 -15.61 -5.59 6.35
CA SER A 124 -17.06 -5.43 6.19
C SER A 124 -17.76 -6.70 5.68
N SER A 125 -17.12 -7.87 5.81
CA SER A 125 -17.69 -9.16 5.35
C SER A 125 -18.92 -9.57 6.16
N ASP A 126 -19.85 -10.32 5.53
CA ASP A 126 -20.94 -11.00 6.23
C ASP A 126 -20.47 -12.31 6.91
N LYS A 127 -19.23 -12.76 6.62
CA LYS A 127 -18.68 -14.01 7.15
C LYS A 127 -17.66 -13.70 8.24
N GLU A 128 -17.93 -14.21 9.45
CA GLU A 128 -17.10 -13.96 10.61
C GLU A 128 -15.64 -14.43 10.43
N ASN A 129 -15.45 -15.63 9.88
CA ASN A 129 -14.12 -16.14 9.61
C ASN A 129 -13.31 -15.29 8.60
N VAL A 130 -13.97 -14.53 7.71
CA VAL A 130 -13.29 -13.58 6.80
C VAL A 130 -12.88 -12.33 7.58
N ILE A 131 -13.72 -11.86 8.50
CA ILE A 131 -13.40 -10.72 9.37
C ILE A 131 -12.22 -11.08 10.27
N GLU A 132 -12.25 -12.24 10.93
CA GLU A 132 -11.14 -12.71 11.78
C GLU A 132 -9.81 -12.79 11.03
N ASN A 133 -9.80 -13.35 9.82
CA ASN A 133 -8.59 -13.42 8.99
C ASN A 133 -8.11 -12.02 8.57
N SER A 134 -9.06 -11.12 8.26
CA SER A 134 -8.73 -9.72 7.93
C SER A 134 -8.11 -8.99 9.13
N ILE A 135 -8.62 -9.22 10.35
CA ILE A 135 -8.03 -8.64 11.56
C ILE A 135 -6.61 -9.17 11.76
N ARG A 136 -6.37 -10.47 11.60
CA ARG A 136 -5.01 -11.05 11.70
C ARG A 136 -4.04 -10.47 10.66
N GLU A 137 -4.53 -10.25 9.43
CA GLU A 137 -3.73 -9.60 8.39
C GLU A 137 -3.39 -8.15 8.76
N LEU A 138 -4.34 -7.39 9.29
CA LEU A 138 -4.09 -6.03 9.79
C LEU A 138 -3.12 -6.02 10.97
N GLU A 139 -3.26 -6.93 11.92
CA GLU A 139 -2.33 -7.10 13.05
C GLU A 139 -0.90 -7.45 12.59
N TYR A 140 -0.77 -8.24 11.54
CA TYR A 140 0.51 -8.52 10.91
C TYR A 140 1.19 -7.24 10.41
N HIS A 141 0.48 -6.41 9.67
CA HIS A 141 1.03 -5.14 9.18
C HIS A 141 1.35 -4.17 10.31
N ALA A 142 0.50 -4.09 11.33
CA ALA A 142 0.76 -3.29 12.52
C ALA A 142 2.00 -3.79 13.30
N TYR A 143 2.19 -5.10 13.37
CA TYR A 143 3.38 -5.70 13.97
C TYR A 143 4.66 -5.34 13.20
N LEU A 144 4.67 -5.38 11.87
CA LEU A 144 5.82 -4.94 11.08
C LEU A 144 6.23 -3.51 11.45
N PHE A 145 5.27 -2.61 11.54
CA PHE A 145 5.51 -1.21 11.90
C PHE A 145 5.99 -1.03 13.35
N ASP A 146 5.40 -1.76 14.30
CA ASP A 146 5.85 -1.74 15.69
C ASP A 146 7.28 -2.29 15.82
N ALA A 147 7.63 -3.38 15.12
CA ALA A 147 8.98 -3.95 15.11
C ALA A 147 10.03 -3.02 14.45
N MET A 148 9.61 -2.23 13.46
CA MET A 148 10.43 -1.17 12.85
C MET A 148 10.55 0.08 13.74
N GLY A 149 9.82 0.16 14.85
CA GLY A 149 9.80 1.31 15.74
C GLY A 149 9.15 2.55 15.15
N PHE A 150 8.15 2.38 14.29
CA PHE A 150 7.37 3.49 13.74
C PHE A 150 6.26 3.93 14.69
N ASP A 151 5.98 5.23 14.70
CA ASP A 151 4.91 5.80 15.50
C ASP A 151 3.54 5.24 15.10
N ARG A 152 2.62 5.21 16.06
CA ARG A 152 1.25 4.76 15.86
C ARG A 152 0.39 5.92 15.36
N THR A 153 0.61 6.33 14.12
CA THR A 153 -0.10 7.42 13.43
C THR A 153 -0.43 7.01 11.98
N PRO A 154 -1.43 7.63 11.34
CA PRO A 154 -1.75 7.36 9.94
C PRO A 154 -0.63 7.78 8.97
N PHE A 155 0.41 8.46 9.43
CA PHE A 155 1.60 8.70 8.61
C PHE A 155 2.22 7.38 8.12
N TYR A 156 2.24 6.37 8.98
CA TYR A 156 2.62 4.99 8.63
C TYR A 156 1.35 4.19 8.35
N ALA A 157 0.74 4.44 7.18
CA ALA A 157 -0.58 3.96 6.83
C ALA A 157 -0.65 2.44 6.60
N ILE A 158 -1.65 1.82 7.19
CA ILE A 158 -2.16 0.50 6.78
C ILE A 158 -3.43 0.80 5.97
N ASN A 159 -3.30 0.81 4.65
CA ASN A 159 -4.35 1.26 3.76
C ASN A 159 -5.20 0.10 3.23
N ILE A 160 -6.52 0.19 3.30
CA ILE A 160 -7.44 -0.82 2.78
C ILE A 160 -8.62 -0.18 2.04
N HIS A 161 -9.23 -0.92 1.10
CA HIS A 161 -10.47 -0.52 0.46
C HIS A 161 -11.72 -0.74 1.35
N GLY A 162 -11.58 -1.28 2.54
CA GLY A 162 -12.67 -1.57 3.48
C GLY A 162 -13.52 -2.80 3.13
N GLY A 163 -13.46 -3.29 1.93
CA GLY A 163 -13.96 -4.59 1.52
C GLY A 163 -15.30 -4.59 0.81
N LYS A 164 -16.39 -5.11 1.41
CA LYS A 164 -17.65 -5.30 0.73
C LYS A 164 -18.50 -4.02 0.75
N GLY A 165 -18.83 -3.49 -0.42
CA GLY A 165 -19.66 -2.30 -0.59
C GLY A 165 -21.06 -2.41 0.06
N ASN A 166 -21.65 -1.26 0.38
CA ASN A 166 -22.93 -1.15 1.08
C ASN A 166 -23.00 -1.83 2.46
N ARG A 167 -21.86 -1.88 3.17
CA ARG A 167 -21.74 -2.47 4.51
C ARG A 167 -21.03 -1.52 5.48
N SER A 168 -21.29 -0.22 5.37
CA SER A 168 -20.65 0.82 6.21
C SER A 168 -20.83 0.55 7.70
N GLU A 169 -22.02 0.14 8.13
CA GLU A 169 -22.29 -0.19 9.53
C GLU A 169 -21.43 -1.36 10.02
N LYS A 170 -21.28 -2.39 9.20
CA LYS A 170 -20.44 -3.54 9.53
C LYS A 170 -18.96 -3.19 9.58
N LEU A 171 -18.50 -2.32 8.68
CA LEU A 171 -17.14 -1.79 8.71
C LEU A 171 -16.89 -1.03 10.02
N ILE A 172 -17.79 -0.12 10.39
CA ILE A 172 -17.71 0.68 11.63
C ILE A 172 -17.75 -0.22 12.86
N GLU A 173 -18.67 -1.19 12.89
CA GLU A 173 -18.75 -2.19 13.97
C GLU A 173 -17.40 -2.91 14.12
N THR A 174 -16.86 -3.48 13.03
CA THR A 174 -15.59 -4.21 13.06
C THR A 174 -14.43 -3.31 13.48
N TYR A 175 -14.37 -2.07 12.98
CA TYR A 175 -13.34 -1.10 13.38
C TYR A 175 -13.28 -0.93 14.92
N ASN A 176 -14.42 -0.90 15.59
CA ASN A 176 -14.45 -0.71 17.04
C ASN A 176 -13.74 -1.85 17.81
N TYR A 177 -13.66 -3.04 17.23
CA TYR A 177 -12.99 -4.21 17.83
C TYR A 177 -11.52 -4.36 17.37
N LEU A 178 -11.03 -3.55 16.43
CA LEU A 178 -9.63 -3.62 16.00
C LEU A 178 -8.69 -3.23 17.15
N PRO A 179 -7.51 -3.86 17.25
CA PRO A 179 -6.47 -3.46 18.19
C PRO A 179 -5.99 -2.02 17.94
N GLU A 180 -5.56 -1.35 19.00
CA GLU A 180 -5.16 0.06 18.95
C GLU A 180 -3.99 0.34 17.99
N ASN A 181 -3.02 -0.59 17.90
CA ASN A 181 -1.89 -0.47 16.97
C ASN A 181 -2.31 -0.58 15.49
N VAL A 182 -3.47 -1.17 15.20
CA VAL A 182 -4.12 -1.18 13.88
C VAL A 182 -4.91 0.12 13.69
N LYS A 183 -5.82 0.45 14.61
CA LYS A 183 -6.69 1.63 14.52
C LYS A 183 -5.91 2.91 14.27
N SER A 184 -4.83 3.10 15.01
CA SER A 184 -3.99 4.29 14.92
C SER A 184 -3.29 4.50 13.59
N ARG A 185 -3.26 3.48 12.73
CA ARG A 185 -2.58 3.51 11.42
C ARG A 185 -3.51 3.22 10.24
N LEU A 186 -4.74 2.79 10.53
CA LEU A 186 -5.69 2.42 9.49
C LEU A 186 -6.08 3.63 8.64
N THR A 187 -6.12 3.42 7.33
CA THR A 187 -6.68 4.36 6.37
C THR A 187 -7.60 3.64 5.40
N LEU A 188 -8.57 4.35 4.86
CA LEU A 188 -9.54 3.81 3.90
C LEU A 188 -9.34 4.46 2.54
N GLU A 189 -9.33 3.65 1.49
CA GLU A 189 -9.16 4.12 0.12
C GLU A 189 -10.44 3.96 -0.68
N ASN A 190 -10.79 4.96 -1.49
CA ASN A 190 -11.92 4.87 -2.39
C ASN A 190 -11.70 3.82 -3.49
N ASP A 191 -12.75 3.08 -3.78
CA ASP A 191 -12.79 2.02 -4.78
C ASP A 191 -14.16 2.02 -5.45
N GLU A 192 -14.21 1.84 -6.76
CA GLU A 192 -15.45 1.84 -7.51
C GLU A 192 -16.34 0.61 -7.27
N LYS A 193 -15.83 -0.42 -6.61
CA LYS A 193 -16.58 -1.64 -6.26
C LYS A 193 -17.02 -1.69 -4.80
N CYS A 194 -16.22 -1.07 -3.92
CA CYS A 194 -16.42 -1.11 -2.48
C CYS A 194 -17.11 0.15 -1.97
N TYR A 195 -16.36 1.22 -1.84
CA TYR A 195 -16.85 2.48 -1.30
C TYR A 195 -16.30 3.64 -2.14
N ASN A 196 -17.20 4.50 -2.64
CA ASN A 196 -16.80 5.75 -3.26
C ASN A 196 -16.39 6.78 -2.20
N VAL A 197 -15.86 7.93 -2.61
CA VAL A 197 -15.36 8.96 -1.69
C VAL A 197 -16.47 9.44 -0.76
N LYS A 198 -17.67 9.72 -1.27
CA LYS A 198 -18.82 10.18 -0.48
C LYS A 198 -19.15 9.21 0.67
N GLN A 199 -19.11 7.90 0.40
CA GLN A 199 -19.36 6.87 1.42
C GLN A 199 -18.25 6.80 2.45
N LEU A 200 -16.98 6.91 2.02
CA LEU A 200 -15.84 6.90 2.93
C LEU A 200 -15.79 8.14 3.83
N LEU A 201 -16.14 9.32 3.32
CA LEU A 201 -16.24 10.53 4.13
C LEU A 201 -17.27 10.37 5.25
N ALA A 202 -18.44 9.78 4.95
CA ALA A 202 -19.45 9.49 5.96
C ALA A 202 -18.99 8.46 7.02
N ILE A 203 -18.17 7.48 6.61
CA ILE A 203 -17.53 6.54 7.55
C ILE A 203 -16.47 7.26 8.38
N SER A 204 -15.59 8.03 7.74
CA SER A 204 -14.53 8.81 8.37
C SER A 204 -15.06 9.77 9.45
N GLU A 205 -16.16 10.47 9.18
CA GLU A 205 -16.82 11.34 10.15
C GLU A 205 -17.21 10.62 11.45
N ARG A 206 -17.56 9.34 11.35
CA ARG A 206 -18.00 8.53 12.50
C ARG A 206 -16.87 7.88 13.29
N ILE A 207 -15.78 7.50 12.63
CA ILE A 207 -14.70 6.73 13.28
C ILE A 207 -13.32 7.41 13.24
N GLY A 208 -13.21 8.57 12.61
CA GLY A 208 -11.97 9.36 12.57
C GLY A 208 -10.85 8.77 11.71
N VAL A 209 -11.12 7.77 10.86
CA VAL A 209 -10.11 7.14 10.00
C VAL A 209 -9.88 8.00 8.75
N PRO A 210 -8.62 8.39 8.42
CA PRO A 210 -8.35 9.18 7.23
C PRO A 210 -8.66 8.45 5.93
N VAL A 211 -9.03 9.22 4.90
CA VAL A 211 -9.33 8.71 3.56
C VAL A 211 -8.16 8.95 2.62
N VAL A 212 -7.61 7.89 2.04
CA VAL A 212 -6.66 7.94 0.93
C VAL A 212 -7.45 8.15 -0.36
N PHE A 213 -7.19 9.24 -1.06
CA PHE A 213 -7.82 9.51 -2.34
C PHE A 213 -7.03 8.85 -3.46
N ASP A 214 -7.65 7.87 -4.14
CA ASP A 214 -7.13 7.34 -5.40
C ASP A 214 -7.87 7.98 -6.57
N SER A 215 -7.15 8.74 -7.39
CA SER A 215 -7.71 9.45 -8.53
C SER A 215 -8.06 8.52 -9.70
N HIS A 216 -7.47 7.35 -9.79
CA HIS A 216 -7.81 6.36 -10.81
C HIS A 216 -9.11 5.64 -10.49
N HIS A 217 -9.25 5.12 -9.27
CA HIS A 217 -10.50 4.52 -8.79
C HIS A 217 -11.66 5.50 -8.82
N TYR A 218 -11.43 6.77 -8.47
CA TYR A 218 -12.43 7.83 -8.56
C TYR A 218 -13.04 7.95 -9.96
N ASN A 219 -12.23 7.83 -11.03
CA ASN A 219 -12.71 7.92 -12.42
C ASN A 219 -13.68 6.81 -12.82
N PHE A 220 -13.75 5.72 -12.07
CA PHE A 220 -14.67 4.60 -12.29
C PHE A 220 -15.84 4.56 -11.29
N GLY A 221 -15.80 5.41 -10.28
CA GLY A 221 -16.86 5.56 -9.30
C GLY A 221 -18.14 6.14 -9.94
N VAL A 222 -19.27 5.80 -9.37
CA VAL A 222 -20.58 6.36 -9.75
C VAL A 222 -21.20 7.09 -8.55
N ASP A 223 -22.04 8.09 -8.81
CA ASP A 223 -22.76 8.85 -7.78
C ASP A 223 -21.88 9.45 -6.70
N ASP A 224 -20.66 9.85 -7.07
CA ASP A 224 -19.70 10.46 -6.17
C ASP A 224 -19.82 11.99 -6.16
N LEU A 225 -19.05 12.64 -5.27
CA LEU A 225 -18.90 14.08 -5.19
C LEU A 225 -18.16 14.61 -6.43
N PRO A 226 -18.31 15.88 -6.82
CA PRO A 226 -17.41 16.51 -7.80
C PRO A 226 -15.95 16.34 -7.40
N PHE A 227 -15.05 16.18 -8.38
CA PHE A 227 -13.62 15.87 -8.14
C PHE A 227 -12.95 16.82 -7.13
N ASP A 228 -13.16 18.12 -7.31
CA ASP A 228 -12.54 19.14 -6.44
C ASP A 228 -13.05 19.07 -5.01
N VAL A 229 -14.32 18.74 -4.80
CA VAL A 229 -14.92 18.54 -3.48
C VAL A 229 -14.38 17.24 -2.89
N ALA A 230 -14.47 16.12 -3.61
CA ALA A 230 -13.95 14.82 -3.16
C ALA A 230 -12.47 14.91 -2.74
N PHE A 231 -11.65 15.56 -3.56
CA PHE A 231 -10.24 15.76 -3.31
C PHE A 231 -9.99 16.56 -2.03
N ARG A 232 -10.66 17.72 -1.86
CA ARG A 232 -10.44 18.59 -0.69
C ARG A 232 -10.96 17.98 0.60
N GLU A 233 -12.14 17.36 0.57
CA GLU A 233 -12.73 16.74 1.74
C GLU A 233 -11.91 15.55 2.23
N THR A 234 -11.34 14.73 1.31
CA THR A 234 -10.44 13.65 1.70
C THR A 234 -9.17 14.17 2.37
N LEU A 235 -8.58 15.27 1.89
CA LEU A 235 -7.43 15.89 2.56
C LEU A 235 -7.76 16.33 4.00
N ALA A 236 -8.96 16.88 4.21
CA ALA A 236 -9.38 17.35 5.53
C ALA A 236 -9.48 16.22 6.58
N THR A 237 -9.73 14.96 6.16
CA THR A 237 -9.80 13.81 7.07
C THR A 237 -8.46 13.49 7.77
N TRP A 238 -7.34 14.00 7.27
CA TRP A 238 -6.00 13.73 7.80
C TRP A 238 -5.59 14.62 8.97
N GLY A 239 -6.37 15.68 9.25
CA GLY A 239 -6.07 16.62 10.33
C GLY A 239 -4.67 17.25 10.18
N SER A 240 -3.79 17.01 11.14
CA SER A 240 -2.40 17.51 11.11
C SER A 240 -1.40 16.55 10.46
N VAL A 241 -1.82 15.34 10.11
CA VAL A 241 -0.96 14.33 9.46
C VAL A 241 -0.93 14.61 7.96
N LYS A 242 0.26 14.56 7.36
CA LYS A 242 0.39 14.76 5.93
C LYS A 242 -0.37 13.69 5.16
N PRO A 243 -1.31 14.05 4.27
CA PRO A 243 -2.13 13.10 3.53
C PRO A 243 -1.30 12.17 2.63
N LEU A 244 -1.74 10.92 2.53
CA LEU A 244 -1.33 9.97 1.51
C LEU A 244 -2.41 9.91 0.44
N GLN A 245 -2.00 9.84 -0.81
CA GLN A 245 -2.86 9.63 -1.96
C GLN A 245 -2.29 8.54 -2.86
N HIS A 246 -3.12 8.03 -3.75
CA HIS A 246 -2.68 7.13 -4.81
C HIS A 246 -2.91 7.74 -6.18
N ILE A 247 -2.10 7.32 -7.15
CA ILE A 247 -2.23 7.71 -8.53
C ILE A 247 -1.91 6.55 -9.46
N SER A 248 -2.78 6.36 -10.43
CA SER A 248 -2.59 5.49 -11.57
C SER A 248 -3.29 6.07 -12.80
N ASN A 249 -3.14 5.41 -13.94
CA ASN A 249 -3.87 5.74 -15.16
C ASN A 249 -4.39 4.48 -15.84
N THR A 250 -5.38 4.62 -16.72
CA THR A 250 -5.71 3.61 -17.72
C THR A 250 -4.60 3.53 -18.76
N GLU A 251 -4.23 2.33 -19.21
CA GLU A 251 -3.24 2.15 -20.27
C GLU A 251 -3.73 2.75 -21.60
N ILE A 252 -2.81 3.38 -22.34
CA ILE A 252 -3.11 3.97 -23.65
C ILE A 252 -3.73 2.93 -24.58
N GLY A 253 -4.79 3.31 -25.28
CA GLY A 253 -5.53 2.44 -26.19
C GLY A 253 -6.54 1.53 -25.49
N MET A 254 -6.63 1.58 -24.16
CA MET A 254 -7.61 0.80 -23.39
C MET A 254 -8.84 1.61 -22.97
N GLU A 255 -9.00 2.86 -23.42
CA GLU A 255 -10.10 3.76 -23.06
C GLU A 255 -11.47 3.19 -23.47
N ASN A 256 -11.51 2.41 -24.56
CA ASN A 256 -12.72 1.73 -25.07
C ASN A 256 -12.73 0.22 -24.79
N ALA A 257 -11.76 -0.29 -24.03
CA ALA A 257 -11.67 -1.71 -23.69
C ALA A 257 -12.72 -2.12 -22.65
N ALA A 258 -12.80 -3.42 -22.34
CA ALA A 258 -13.66 -3.93 -21.30
C ALA A 258 -13.31 -3.31 -19.93
N TYR A 259 -14.31 -3.15 -19.06
CA TYR A 259 -14.20 -2.47 -17.77
C TYR A 259 -12.97 -2.89 -16.94
N ASN A 260 -12.70 -4.19 -16.82
CA ASN A 260 -11.54 -4.68 -16.06
C ASN A 260 -10.18 -4.29 -16.70
N GLN A 261 -10.14 -4.13 -18.03
CA GLN A 261 -8.93 -3.70 -18.74
C GLN A 261 -8.67 -2.20 -18.52
N LYS A 262 -9.74 -1.38 -18.54
CA LYS A 262 -9.62 0.06 -18.24
C LYS A 262 -9.12 0.32 -16.82
N ARG A 263 -9.57 -0.47 -15.84
CA ARG A 263 -9.16 -0.38 -14.44
C ARG A 263 -7.72 -0.81 -14.19
N ALA A 264 -7.18 -1.67 -15.05
CA ALA A 264 -5.81 -2.13 -14.88
C ALA A 264 -4.85 -0.95 -14.94
N HIS A 265 -3.95 -0.88 -13.98
CA HIS A 265 -2.94 0.17 -13.91
C HIS A 265 -2.11 0.21 -15.19
N SER A 266 -1.80 1.41 -15.66
CA SER A 266 -0.92 1.63 -16.81
C SER A 266 0.53 1.26 -16.51
N GLU A 267 1.34 1.15 -17.56
CA GLU A 267 2.78 1.02 -17.39
C GLU A 267 3.41 2.30 -16.83
N MET A 268 2.91 3.45 -17.23
CA MET A 268 3.46 4.77 -16.91
C MET A 268 2.38 5.74 -16.46
N ILE A 269 2.74 6.75 -15.68
CA ILE A 269 1.84 7.88 -15.35
C ILE A 269 1.97 8.95 -16.42
N ARG A 270 0.88 9.17 -17.15
CA ARG A 270 0.82 10.12 -18.28
C ARG A 270 -0.10 11.31 -18.04
N TYR A 271 -0.92 11.22 -17.01
CA TYR A 271 -1.84 12.26 -16.62
C TYR A 271 -1.95 12.31 -15.08
N ILE A 272 -1.92 13.51 -14.55
CA ILE A 272 -2.18 13.82 -13.15
C ILE A 272 -3.29 14.87 -13.13
N PRO A 273 -4.39 14.67 -12.41
CA PRO A 273 -5.42 15.69 -12.26
C PRO A 273 -4.80 17.02 -11.76
N PRO A 274 -5.20 18.18 -12.31
CA PRO A 274 -4.53 19.46 -12.01
C PRO A 274 -4.44 19.78 -10.52
N LEU A 275 -5.52 19.61 -9.75
CA LEU A 275 -5.50 19.84 -8.30
C LEU A 275 -4.56 18.90 -7.56
N GLN A 276 -4.48 17.63 -7.98
CA GLN A 276 -3.55 16.67 -7.39
C GLN A 276 -2.10 17.04 -7.73
N LEU A 277 -1.83 17.45 -8.98
CA LEU A 277 -0.50 17.91 -9.37
C LEU A 277 -0.06 19.17 -8.60
N GLU A 278 -0.97 20.11 -8.40
CA GLU A 278 -0.73 21.31 -7.58
C GLU A 278 -0.40 20.93 -6.13
N ALA A 279 -1.17 20.05 -5.52
CA ALA A 279 -0.94 19.57 -4.17
C ALA A 279 0.41 18.81 -4.04
N ILE A 280 0.76 18.00 -5.05
CA ILE A 280 2.05 17.32 -5.14
C ILE A 280 3.18 18.37 -5.18
N ARG A 281 3.14 19.31 -6.13
CA ARG A 281 4.17 20.36 -6.27
C ARG A 281 4.29 21.26 -5.05
N GLY A 282 3.16 21.56 -4.41
CA GLY A 282 3.09 22.32 -3.16
C GLY A 282 3.54 21.54 -1.92
N ASN A 283 3.95 20.26 -2.05
CA ASN A 283 4.32 19.40 -0.92
C ASN A 283 3.21 19.21 0.14
N LEU A 284 1.96 19.32 -0.29
CA LEU A 284 0.80 19.16 0.60
C LEU A 284 0.43 17.70 0.83
N VAL A 285 0.79 16.82 -0.09
CA VAL A 285 0.49 15.38 -0.06
C VAL A 285 1.72 14.54 -0.36
N ASP A 286 1.72 13.31 0.10
CA ASP A 286 2.58 12.23 -0.41
C ASP A 286 1.74 11.32 -1.30
N VAL A 287 2.36 10.72 -2.32
CA VAL A 287 1.62 9.93 -3.32
C VAL A 287 2.31 8.62 -3.60
N ASP A 288 1.61 7.52 -3.43
CA ASP A 288 2.03 6.20 -3.92
C ASP A 288 1.70 6.08 -5.41
N VAL A 289 2.72 5.78 -6.23
CA VAL A 289 2.62 5.70 -7.68
C VAL A 289 2.32 4.27 -8.12
N GLU A 290 1.07 4.00 -8.51
CA GLU A 290 0.59 2.69 -8.88
C GLU A 290 0.71 2.41 -10.38
N ALA A 291 1.93 2.20 -10.83
CA ALA A 291 2.24 1.89 -12.23
C ALA A 291 2.98 0.55 -12.35
N LYS A 292 2.77 -0.17 -13.47
CA LYS A 292 3.41 -1.47 -13.72
C LYS A 292 4.93 -1.37 -13.80
N LEU A 293 5.46 -0.29 -14.39
CA LEU A 293 6.91 -0.04 -14.49
C LEU A 293 7.50 0.62 -13.24
N LYS A 294 6.80 0.58 -12.09
CA LYS A 294 7.33 0.87 -10.75
C LYS A 294 8.19 2.14 -10.67
N ASN A 295 9.47 1.97 -10.31
CA ASN A 295 10.45 3.06 -10.23
C ASN A 295 10.69 3.75 -11.57
N ILE A 296 10.62 3.04 -12.69
CA ILE A 296 10.76 3.64 -14.01
C ILE A 296 9.65 4.66 -14.24
N ALA A 297 8.40 4.27 -13.93
CA ALA A 297 7.25 5.16 -14.05
C ALA A 297 7.34 6.34 -13.06
N LEU A 298 7.77 6.10 -11.81
CA LEU A 298 7.93 7.13 -10.80
C LEU A 298 8.97 8.17 -11.21
N LEU A 299 10.16 7.73 -11.65
CA LEU A 299 11.23 8.64 -12.06
C LEU A 299 10.84 9.42 -13.32
N LYS A 300 10.19 8.77 -14.29
CA LYS A 300 9.67 9.44 -15.48
C LYS A 300 8.56 10.45 -15.17
N MET A 301 7.63 10.10 -14.28
CA MET A 301 6.60 11.02 -13.77
C MET A 301 7.24 12.26 -13.15
N ARG A 302 8.30 12.08 -12.34
CA ARG A 302 9.04 13.19 -11.73
C ARG A 302 9.61 14.15 -12.77
N GLU A 303 10.20 13.60 -13.82
CA GLU A 303 10.74 14.38 -14.94
C GLU A 303 9.65 15.09 -15.75
N ASP A 304 8.66 14.35 -16.25
CA ASP A 304 7.62 14.84 -17.16
C ASP A 304 6.75 15.93 -16.54
N PHE A 305 6.43 15.78 -15.25
CA PHE A 305 5.62 16.75 -14.52
C PHE A 305 6.44 17.76 -13.71
N GLN A 306 7.78 17.80 -13.88
CA GLN A 306 8.68 18.76 -13.20
C GLN A 306 8.42 18.79 -11.68
N ILE A 307 8.34 17.61 -11.07
CA ILE A 307 8.13 17.44 -9.64
C ILE A 307 9.50 17.45 -8.96
N ALA A 308 9.73 18.44 -8.08
CA ALA A 308 11.00 18.56 -7.35
C ALA A 308 11.27 17.33 -6.47
N ASN A 309 12.56 16.99 -6.33
CA ASN A 309 13.04 15.92 -5.45
C ASN A 309 12.97 16.32 -3.96
#